data_3e1b974f2285ff601b9437a60d4a384f
#
_entry.id   3e1b974f2285ff601b9437a60d4a384f
#
_cell.length_a   1.000
_cell.length_b   1.000
_cell.length_c   1.000
_cell.angle_alpha   90.00
_cell.angle_beta   90.00
_cell.angle_gamma   90.00
#
_symmetry.space_group_name_H-M   'P 1'
#
loop_
_entity.id
_entity.type
_entity.pdbx_description
1 polymer ?
#
loop_
_entity_poly.entity_id
_entity_poly.type
_entity_poly.pdbx_seq_one_letter_code
_entity_poly.pdbx_strand_id
1 'polypeptide(L)'
;MRASVLKNPRTLEIRELPDPVLTQQDVLVKTDAVGVCGSDVHIYRGDANWNHDATGKPIPLADHPQILGHEIAGTILEVGAGVEDVAVGDRVVIDQGLNCASQGRPSLCEYCSSGYSHHCEHYREHGITGLPGGFAETIVVPACNTVPIKGALPFEEAAMTEPLGCVLHSLNLMKQLQGRYSFDSEGIQNVAICGAGPAGQLFAQAIRSLLGFQGQLILTDPEPSKLDMARTSDAIPVQVGGDEPVLDAIRRLTNGRLCEVVVDACGAPAMWQDFAGIIRKQGTAILYGFGRERGGNGTLDQLQWRGATLVATSGASGPIDPDGRPAIYREALDAIERGRVHVHDLITHRYNSLDQLDDALGSDPTDAKYLKGVFVNSES
;
A
#
# COMPACT_ATOMS: atom_id res chain seq x y z
N MET A 1 14.11 -16.54 17.45
CA MET A 1 14.22 -15.59 16.33
C MET A 1 14.48 -14.17 16.81
N ARG A 2 15.26 -13.38 16.07
CA ARG A 2 15.47 -11.94 16.34
C ARG A 2 14.37 -11.11 15.69
N ALA A 3 13.93 -10.07 16.36
CA ALA A 3 12.91 -9.16 15.84
C ALA A 3 13.13 -7.72 16.34
N SER A 4 12.72 -6.74 15.53
CA SER A 4 12.66 -5.34 15.91
C SER A 4 11.31 -5.03 16.54
N VAL A 5 11.32 -4.75 17.84
CA VAL A 5 10.11 -4.57 18.65
C VAL A 5 9.92 -3.11 19.01
N LEU A 6 8.85 -2.51 18.54
CA LEU A 6 8.44 -1.16 18.91
C LEU A 6 7.72 -1.19 20.27
N LYS A 7 8.37 -0.65 21.30
CA LYS A 7 7.89 -0.66 22.68
C LYS A 7 7.16 0.62 23.08
N ASN A 8 7.60 1.72 22.53
CA ASN A 8 7.01 3.04 22.68
C ASN A 8 7.25 3.82 21.38
N PRO A 9 6.54 4.93 21.16
CA PRO A 9 6.86 5.78 20.01
C PRO A 9 8.36 6.10 19.93
N ARG A 10 8.95 5.89 18.77
CA ARG A 10 10.37 6.11 18.46
C ARG A 10 11.34 5.29 19.34
N THR A 11 10.89 4.12 19.86
CA THR A 11 11.71 3.26 20.71
C THR A 11 11.65 1.83 20.21
N LEU A 12 12.59 1.46 19.35
CA LEU A 12 12.80 0.09 18.87
C LEU A 12 13.83 -0.61 19.75
N GLU A 13 13.59 -1.90 20.00
CA GLU A 13 14.52 -2.79 20.67
C GLU A 13 14.67 -4.08 19.85
N ILE A 14 15.89 -4.48 19.52
CA ILE A 14 16.14 -5.80 18.97
C ILE A 14 16.04 -6.81 20.09
N ARG A 15 15.17 -7.80 19.93
CA ARG A 15 14.91 -8.84 20.92
C ARG A 15 15.05 -10.24 20.35
N GLU A 16 15.61 -11.12 21.16
CA GLU A 16 15.47 -12.56 21.00
C GLU A 16 14.08 -12.97 21.50
N LEU A 17 13.27 -13.52 20.62
CA LEU A 17 11.94 -14.03 20.94
C LEU A 17 11.89 -15.54 20.72
N PRO A 18 11.00 -16.27 21.41
CA PRO A 18 10.74 -17.66 21.07
C PRO A 18 10.38 -17.79 19.59
N ASP A 19 10.78 -18.90 18.98
CA ASP A 19 10.36 -19.20 17.62
C ASP A 19 8.83 -19.34 17.58
N PRO A 20 8.19 -18.79 16.55
CA PRO A 20 6.74 -18.85 16.42
C PRO A 20 6.30 -20.31 16.19
N VAL A 21 5.14 -20.68 16.74
CA VAL A 21 4.60 -22.04 16.64
C VAL A 21 3.67 -22.14 15.45
N LEU A 22 3.93 -23.14 14.57
CA LEU A 22 3.06 -23.43 13.44
C LEU A 22 1.81 -24.19 13.87
N THR A 23 0.68 -23.84 13.28
CA THR A 23 -0.50 -24.72 13.25
C THR A 23 -0.44 -25.66 12.04
N GLN A 24 -1.42 -26.53 11.88
CA GLN A 24 -1.47 -27.46 10.75
C GLN A 24 -1.59 -26.77 9.39
N GLN A 25 -2.13 -25.53 9.34
CA GLN A 25 -2.42 -24.78 8.12
C GLN A 25 -1.46 -23.62 7.89
N ASP A 26 -0.45 -23.47 8.74
CA ASP A 26 0.49 -22.37 8.67
C ASP A 26 1.80 -22.76 7.95
N VAL A 27 2.52 -21.74 7.56
CA VAL A 27 3.91 -21.83 7.09
C VAL A 27 4.80 -20.91 7.90
N LEU A 28 6.04 -21.34 8.17
CA LEU A 28 7.12 -20.48 8.68
C LEU A 28 7.86 -19.92 7.46
N VAL A 29 7.93 -18.61 7.38
CA VAL A 29 8.62 -17.90 6.30
C VAL A 29 9.80 -17.13 6.86
N LYS A 30 11.01 -17.31 6.29
CA LYS A 30 12.13 -16.38 6.44
C LYS A 30 11.73 -15.07 5.77
N THR A 31 11.80 -13.96 6.48
CA THR A 31 11.55 -12.64 5.89
C THR A 31 12.80 -12.20 5.13
N ASP A 32 12.83 -12.41 3.81
CA ASP A 32 13.97 -12.03 2.97
C ASP A 32 13.96 -10.55 2.61
N ALA A 33 12.76 -9.95 2.38
CA ALA A 33 12.62 -8.51 2.20
C ALA A 33 11.29 -8.00 2.76
N VAL A 34 11.32 -6.79 3.35
CA VAL A 34 10.13 -6.13 3.89
C VAL A 34 10.15 -4.65 3.53
N GLY A 35 9.15 -4.20 2.81
CA GLY A 35 9.00 -2.78 2.47
C GLY A 35 8.68 -1.93 3.70
N VAL A 36 9.23 -0.73 3.74
CA VAL A 36 8.92 0.28 4.77
C VAL A 36 7.78 1.15 4.24
N CYS A 37 6.64 1.08 4.90
CA CYS A 37 5.43 1.83 4.54
C CYS A 37 5.28 3.11 5.38
N GLY A 38 4.53 4.07 4.84
CA GLY A 38 4.10 5.24 5.62
C GLY A 38 3.33 4.87 6.88
N SER A 39 2.57 3.77 6.86
CA SER A 39 1.86 3.25 8.04
C SER A 39 2.82 2.85 9.16
N ASP A 40 3.93 2.18 8.84
CA ASP A 40 4.96 1.83 9.83
C ASP A 40 5.53 3.08 10.48
N VAL A 41 5.83 4.10 9.66
CA VAL A 41 6.36 5.39 10.12
C VAL A 41 5.36 6.11 11.03
N HIS A 42 4.06 6.08 10.71
CA HIS A 42 3.02 6.68 11.55
C HIS A 42 2.89 5.97 12.90
N ILE A 43 2.93 4.63 12.93
CA ILE A 43 2.92 3.85 14.18
C ILE A 43 4.19 4.12 14.99
N TYR A 44 5.36 4.07 14.33
CA TYR A 44 6.65 4.35 14.96
C TYR A 44 6.69 5.73 15.64
N ARG A 45 6.16 6.75 14.97
CA ARG A 45 6.11 8.12 15.52
C ARG A 45 5.04 8.31 16.61
N GLY A 46 4.16 7.34 16.80
CA GLY A 46 3.00 7.45 17.69
C GLY A 46 1.87 8.30 17.10
N ASP A 47 1.91 8.53 15.82
CA ASP A 47 0.91 9.27 15.05
C ASP A 47 -0.35 8.46 14.80
N ALA A 48 -0.24 7.13 14.72
CA ALA A 48 -1.33 6.20 14.56
C ALA A 48 -1.12 4.97 15.45
N ASN A 49 -2.22 4.31 15.79
CA ASN A 49 -2.23 2.99 16.41
C ASN A 49 -3.52 2.29 16.04
N TRP A 50 -3.41 1.26 15.21
CA TRP A 50 -4.56 0.46 14.73
C TRP A 50 -4.73 -0.85 15.51
N ASN A 51 -3.89 -1.10 16.53
CA ASN A 51 -4.11 -2.20 17.46
C ASN A 51 -5.14 -1.78 18.51
N HIS A 52 -6.37 -2.25 18.38
CA HIS A 52 -7.48 -1.88 19.21
C HIS A 52 -7.96 -3.05 20.07
N ASP A 53 -8.46 -2.73 21.27
CA ASP A 53 -9.17 -3.68 22.12
C ASP A 53 -10.59 -3.95 21.60
N ALA A 54 -11.31 -4.85 22.27
CA ALA A 54 -12.69 -5.21 21.91
C ALA A 54 -13.70 -4.04 22.01
N THR A 55 -13.32 -2.93 22.62
CA THR A 55 -14.14 -1.70 22.73
C THR A 55 -13.81 -0.67 21.66
N GLY A 56 -12.80 -0.96 20.79
CA GLY A 56 -12.33 -0.07 19.74
C GLY A 56 -11.33 0.99 20.24
N LYS A 57 -10.78 0.84 21.44
CA LYS A 57 -9.74 1.75 21.95
C LYS A 57 -8.35 1.26 21.56
N PRO A 58 -7.44 2.16 21.13
CA PRO A 58 -6.04 1.79 20.88
C PRO A 58 -5.38 1.20 22.13
N ILE A 59 -4.73 0.07 21.98
CA ILE A 59 -3.92 -0.56 23.03
C ILE A 59 -2.55 0.13 23.03
N PRO A 60 -2.10 0.73 24.14
CA PRO A 60 -0.80 1.39 24.21
C PRO A 60 0.35 0.44 23.83
N LEU A 61 1.37 0.94 23.13
CA LEU A 61 2.56 0.15 22.78
C LEU A 61 3.30 -0.38 24.02
N ALA A 62 3.24 0.36 25.13
CA ALA A 62 3.84 -0.07 26.40
C ALA A 62 3.17 -1.35 26.95
N ASP A 63 1.87 -1.52 26.72
CA ASP A 63 1.10 -2.68 27.19
C ASP A 63 1.15 -3.83 26.14
N HIS A 64 1.26 -3.50 24.87
CA HIS A 64 1.37 -4.46 23.77
C HIS A 64 2.39 -3.98 22.73
N PRO A 65 3.70 -4.24 22.94
CA PRO A 65 4.73 -3.93 21.98
C PRO A 65 4.49 -4.63 20.64
N GLN A 66 4.83 -3.97 19.52
CA GLN A 66 4.54 -4.48 18.18
C GLN A 66 5.81 -4.72 17.37
N ILE A 67 5.79 -5.76 16.54
CA ILE A 67 6.73 -5.95 15.43
C ILE A 67 6.02 -5.43 14.18
N LEU A 68 6.57 -4.39 13.56
CA LEU A 68 6.01 -3.76 12.36
C LEU A 68 6.44 -4.46 11.08
N GLY A 69 6.10 -3.87 9.93
CA GLY A 69 6.44 -4.38 8.60
C GLY A 69 5.37 -5.33 8.05
N HIS A 70 4.70 -4.91 6.99
CA HIS A 70 3.55 -5.62 6.42
C HIS A 70 3.66 -5.85 4.91
N GLU A 71 4.68 -5.32 4.24
CA GLU A 71 4.97 -5.53 2.83
C GLU A 71 6.06 -6.61 2.71
N ILE A 72 5.70 -7.90 2.72
CA ILE A 72 6.63 -9.00 3.03
C ILE A 72 6.83 -9.91 1.82
N ALA A 73 8.09 -10.21 1.53
CA ALA A 73 8.50 -11.30 0.63
C ALA A 73 9.55 -12.19 1.32
N GLY A 74 9.49 -13.50 1.08
CA GLY A 74 10.38 -14.40 1.76
C GLY A 74 10.39 -15.82 1.23
N THR A 75 11.08 -16.69 1.97
CA THR A 75 11.29 -18.11 1.64
C THR A 75 10.64 -18.98 2.71
N ILE A 76 9.86 -19.98 2.31
CA ILE A 76 9.24 -20.93 3.22
C ILE A 76 10.32 -21.83 3.84
N LEU A 77 10.42 -21.86 5.17
CA LEU A 77 11.34 -22.68 5.93
C LEU A 77 10.68 -23.96 6.45
N GLU A 78 9.39 -23.90 6.80
CA GLU A 78 8.63 -25.02 7.35
C GLU A 78 7.18 -24.93 6.93
N VAL A 79 6.52 -26.06 6.74
CA VAL A 79 5.10 -26.17 6.40
C VAL A 79 4.35 -26.98 7.45
N GLY A 80 3.17 -26.54 7.83
CA GLY A 80 2.26 -27.29 8.71
C GLY A 80 1.79 -28.59 8.05
N ALA A 81 1.44 -29.59 8.86
CA ALA A 81 1.10 -30.94 8.38
C ALA A 81 -0.13 -31.02 7.48
N GLY A 82 -0.97 -29.98 7.44
CA GLY A 82 -2.14 -29.89 6.58
C GLY A 82 -1.92 -29.03 5.32
N VAL A 83 -0.69 -28.55 5.08
CA VAL A 83 -0.35 -27.73 3.92
C VAL A 83 0.14 -28.62 2.78
N GLU A 84 -0.53 -28.58 1.62
CA GLU A 84 -0.22 -29.45 0.47
C GLU A 84 0.20 -28.69 -0.79
N ASP A 85 -0.01 -27.38 -0.83
CA ASP A 85 0.05 -26.57 -2.06
C ASP A 85 1.24 -25.61 -2.13
N VAL A 86 2.07 -25.59 -1.09
CA VAL A 86 3.40 -24.94 -1.05
C VAL A 86 4.41 -25.82 -0.31
N ALA A 87 5.68 -25.61 -0.54
CA ALA A 87 6.76 -26.44 0.00
C ALA A 87 7.91 -25.60 0.59
N VAL A 88 8.72 -26.24 1.41
CA VAL A 88 9.98 -25.67 1.91
C VAL A 88 10.87 -25.27 0.73
N GLY A 89 11.38 -24.05 0.76
CA GLY A 89 12.18 -23.45 -0.30
C GLY A 89 11.40 -22.64 -1.31
N ASP A 90 10.06 -22.67 -1.28
CA ASP A 90 9.25 -21.81 -2.13
C ASP A 90 9.44 -20.35 -1.75
N ARG A 91 9.59 -19.51 -2.77
CA ARG A 91 9.66 -18.06 -2.65
C ARG A 91 8.25 -17.48 -2.73
N VAL A 92 7.88 -16.64 -1.77
CA VAL A 92 6.50 -16.15 -1.63
C VAL A 92 6.46 -14.67 -1.30
N VAL A 93 5.37 -14.02 -1.69
CA VAL A 93 4.89 -12.78 -1.06
C VAL A 93 3.76 -13.11 -0.10
N ILE A 94 3.57 -12.30 0.92
CA ILE A 94 2.60 -12.54 1.99
C ILE A 94 1.50 -11.48 1.92
N ASP A 95 0.24 -11.93 1.87
CA ASP A 95 -0.90 -11.10 2.25
C ASP A 95 -0.92 -11.00 3.78
N GLN A 96 -0.64 -9.82 4.30
CA GLN A 96 -0.59 -9.57 5.74
C GLN A 96 -1.97 -9.60 6.40
N GLY A 97 -3.06 -9.56 5.61
CA GLY A 97 -4.44 -9.48 6.09
C GLY A 97 -5.07 -10.84 6.42
N LEU A 98 -5.42 -11.09 7.67
CA LEU A 98 -6.19 -12.25 8.06
C LEU A 98 -7.69 -11.99 7.89
N ASN A 99 -8.34 -12.87 7.15
CA ASN A 99 -9.77 -12.82 6.83
C ASN A 99 -10.47 -14.13 7.24
N CYS A 100 -11.74 -14.32 6.88
CA CYS A 100 -12.46 -15.53 7.24
C CYS A 100 -11.82 -16.81 6.71
N ALA A 101 -11.30 -16.81 5.48
CA ALA A 101 -10.67 -17.99 4.88
C ALA A 101 -9.37 -18.34 5.60
N SER A 102 -8.47 -17.36 5.77
CA SER A 102 -7.19 -17.54 6.42
C SER A 102 -7.29 -17.89 7.91
N GLN A 103 -8.39 -17.53 8.56
CA GLN A 103 -8.67 -17.90 9.95
C GLN A 103 -9.44 -19.23 10.07
N GLY A 104 -9.62 -19.98 8.97
CA GLY A 104 -10.33 -21.28 8.99
C GLY A 104 -11.76 -21.20 9.49
N ARG A 105 -12.46 -20.08 9.28
CA ARG A 105 -13.83 -19.91 9.75
C ARG A 105 -14.80 -20.78 8.93
N PRO A 106 -15.85 -21.32 9.57
CA PRO A 106 -16.77 -22.24 8.90
C PRO A 106 -17.62 -21.57 7.80
N SER A 107 -17.70 -20.23 7.81
CA SER A 107 -18.41 -19.44 6.80
C SER A 107 -17.73 -18.10 6.59
N LEU A 108 -17.83 -17.58 5.37
CA LEU A 108 -17.38 -16.23 5.05
C LEU A 108 -18.38 -15.20 5.60
N CYS A 109 -17.88 -14.07 6.12
CA CYS A 109 -18.71 -12.92 6.44
C CYS A 109 -19.20 -12.21 5.17
N GLU A 110 -20.05 -11.22 5.31
CA GLU A 110 -20.61 -10.42 4.21
C GLU A 110 -19.49 -9.86 3.30
N TYR A 111 -18.45 -9.29 3.88
CA TYR A 111 -17.35 -8.67 3.14
C TYR A 111 -16.49 -9.70 2.40
N CYS A 112 -16.09 -10.77 3.06
CA CYS A 112 -15.32 -11.83 2.41
C CYS A 112 -16.09 -12.49 1.28
N SER A 113 -17.41 -12.72 1.44
CA SER A 113 -18.26 -13.34 0.40
C SER A 113 -18.49 -12.42 -0.80
N SER A 114 -18.38 -11.11 -0.62
CA SER A 114 -18.54 -10.10 -1.68
C SER A 114 -17.22 -9.61 -2.29
N GLY A 115 -16.08 -10.21 -1.91
CA GLY A 115 -14.79 -9.90 -2.50
C GLY A 115 -14.03 -8.73 -1.84
N TYR A 116 -14.33 -8.45 -0.57
CA TYR A 116 -13.66 -7.40 0.22
C TYR A 116 -12.89 -8.01 1.40
N SER A 117 -11.85 -8.79 1.13
CA SER A 117 -11.10 -9.58 2.13
C SER A 117 -10.51 -8.74 3.27
N HIS A 118 -10.01 -7.53 3.00
CA HIS A 118 -9.46 -6.64 4.01
C HIS A 118 -10.51 -5.80 4.76
N HIS A 119 -11.79 -5.97 4.43
CA HIS A 119 -12.93 -5.43 5.20
C HIS A 119 -13.64 -6.51 6.03
N CYS A 120 -12.99 -7.68 6.19
CA CYS A 120 -13.53 -8.79 6.97
C CYS A 120 -13.99 -8.34 8.37
N GLU A 121 -15.15 -8.80 8.84
CA GLU A 121 -15.63 -8.50 10.21
C GLU A 121 -14.66 -8.97 11.30
N HIS A 122 -13.79 -9.93 10.96
CA HIS A 122 -12.80 -10.50 11.86
C HIS A 122 -11.37 -10.14 11.42
N TYR A 123 -11.22 -9.03 10.69
CA TYR A 123 -9.95 -8.63 10.13
C TYR A 123 -8.90 -8.39 11.20
N ARG A 124 -7.72 -8.96 10.95
CA ARG A 124 -6.49 -8.66 11.67
C ARG A 124 -5.35 -8.57 10.66
N GLU A 125 -4.30 -7.87 11.00
CA GLU A 125 -3.24 -7.55 10.07
C GLU A 125 -1.86 -7.69 10.74
N HIS A 126 -0.99 -8.45 10.10
CA HIS A 126 0.40 -8.56 10.49
C HIS A 126 1.13 -7.22 10.34
N GLY A 127 1.90 -6.84 11.36
CA GLY A 127 2.67 -5.60 11.35
C GLY A 127 1.88 -4.32 11.63
N ILE A 128 0.55 -4.38 11.74
CA ILE A 128 -0.32 -3.19 11.89
C ILE A 128 -1.26 -3.29 13.09
N THR A 129 -2.04 -4.39 13.21
CA THR A 129 -3.09 -4.50 14.23
C THR A 129 -2.70 -5.36 15.42
N GLY A 130 -1.41 -5.39 15.77
CA GLY A 130 -0.86 -6.11 16.93
C GLY A 130 -0.46 -7.55 16.65
N LEU A 131 -0.64 -8.07 15.42
CA LEU A 131 0.01 -9.32 15.00
C LEU A 131 1.47 -9.04 14.64
N PRO A 132 2.41 -9.99 14.91
CA PRO A 132 3.80 -9.83 14.52
C PRO A 132 3.93 -9.57 13.02
N GLY A 133 4.72 -8.55 12.66
CA GLY A 133 5.05 -8.20 11.27
C GLY A 133 6.40 -8.78 10.82
N GLY A 134 6.82 -8.35 9.63
CA GLY A 134 8.00 -8.87 8.93
C GLY A 134 9.33 -8.27 9.37
N PHE A 135 9.37 -7.25 10.25
CA PHE A 135 10.65 -6.75 10.78
C PHE A 135 11.22 -7.71 11.84
N ALA A 136 11.38 -8.96 11.45
CA ALA A 136 11.90 -10.08 12.18
C ALA A 136 12.62 -11.04 11.23
N GLU A 137 13.39 -12.00 11.75
CA GLU A 137 14.04 -13.03 10.93
C GLU A 137 13.03 -13.95 10.27
N THR A 138 11.94 -14.25 10.97
CA THR A 138 10.90 -15.17 10.48
C THR A 138 9.50 -14.70 10.89
N ILE A 139 8.50 -15.14 10.15
CA ILE A 139 7.08 -14.92 10.44
C ILE A 139 6.29 -16.21 10.19
N VAL A 140 5.27 -16.47 11.00
CA VAL A 140 4.27 -17.52 10.75
C VAL A 140 3.00 -16.91 10.21
N VAL A 141 2.51 -17.43 9.09
CA VAL A 141 1.28 -17.00 8.44
C VAL A 141 0.49 -18.23 7.94
N PRO A 142 -0.83 -18.13 7.77
CA PRO A 142 -1.60 -19.18 7.09
C PRO A 142 -1.07 -19.40 5.66
N ALA A 143 -0.97 -20.65 5.23
CA ALA A 143 -0.42 -20.98 3.90
C ALA A 143 -1.20 -20.29 2.77
N CYS A 144 -2.52 -20.13 2.89
CA CYS A 144 -3.35 -19.43 1.92
C CYS A 144 -3.06 -17.91 1.83
N ASN A 145 -2.37 -17.32 2.80
CA ASN A 145 -1.90 -15.94 2.73
C ASN A 145 -0.58 -15.80 1.95
N THR A 146 0.02 -16.89 1.48
CA THR A 146 1.23 -16.86 0.67
C THR A 146 0.89 -16.93 -0.83
N VAL A 147 1.54 -16.11 -1.64
CA VAL A 147 1.44 -16.18 -3.11
C VAL A 147 2.83 -16.49 -3.67
N PRO A 148 3.00 -17.65 -4.35
CA PRO A 148 4.30 -18.05 -4.89
C PRO A 148 4.84 -17.08 -5.95
N ILE A 149 6.12 -16.70 -5.81
CA ILE A 149 6.88 -15.91 -6.78
C ILE A 149 7.36 -16.86 -7.87
N LYS A 150 7.02 -16.54 -9.13
CA LYS A 150 7.45 -17.30 -10.30
C LYS A 150 8.75 -16.71 -10.85
N GLY A 151 9.78 -17.53 -11.00
CA GLY A 151 11.03 -17.07 -11.59
C GLY A 151 11.98 -16.37 -10.61
N ALA A 152 12.79 -15.43 -11.09
CA ALA A 152 13.95 -14.87 -10.39
C ALA A 152 13.72 -13.43 -9.89
N LEU A 153 12.47 -12.98 -9.72
CA LEU A 153 12.17 -11.64 -9.22
C LEU A 153 12.87 -11.41 -7.87
N PRO A 154 13.68 -10.36 -7.66
CA PRO A 154 14.28 -10.05 -6.36
C PRO A 154 13.23 -9.88 -5.27
N PHE A 155 13.54 -10.30 -4.03
CA PHE A 155 12.57 -10.21 -2.92
C PHE A 155 12.18 -8.76 -2.60
N GLU A 156 13.10 -7.82 -2.69
CA GLU A 156 12.81 -6.40 -2.50
C GLU A 156 11.80 -5.87 -3.51
N GLU A 157 11.84 -6.36 -4.76
CA GLU A 157 10.85 -6.02 -5.78
C GLU A 157 9.53 -6.75 -5.55
N ALA A 158 9.60 -8.02 -5.14
CA ALA A 158 8.42 -8.81 -4.81
C ALA A 158 7.64 -8.23 -3.61
N ALA A 159 8.32 -7.65 -2.61
CA ALA A 159 7.69 -6.97 -1.47
C ALA A 159 6.80 -5.79 -1.91
N MET A 160 7.04 -5.21 -3.09
CA MET A 160 6.19 -4.16 -3.67
C MET A 160 4.82 -4.66 -4.15
N THR A 161 4.55 -5.97 -4.05
CA THR A 161 3.23 -6.56 -4.37
C THR A 161 2.13 -6.01 -3.49
N GLU A 162 2.38 -5.85 -2.18
CA GLU A 162 1.40 -5.29 -1.25
C GLU A 162 0.97 -3.88 -1.62
N PRO A 163 1.88 -2.88 -1.74
CA PRO A 163 1.47 -1.53 -2.09
C PRO A 163 0.86 -1.42 -3.49
N LEU A 164 1.28 -2.26 -4.46
CA LEU A 164 0.60 -2.33 -5.75
C LEU A 164 -0.80 -2.93 -5.62
N GLY A 165 -0.99 -3.94 -4.78
CA GLY A 165 -2.31 -4.50 -4.46
C GLY A 165 -3.27 -3.45 -3.90
N CYS A 166 -2.80 -2.57 -3.00
CA CYS A 166 -3.58 -1.44 -2.49
C CYS A 166 -3.98 -0.46 -3.60
N VAL A 167 -3.08 -0.17 -4.53
CA VAL A 167 -3.37 0.67 -5.71
C VAL A 167 -4.41 0.01 -6.60
N LEU A 168 -4.27 -1.28 -6.91
CA LEU A 168 -5.23 -2.04 -7.72
C LEU A 168 -6.60 -2.10 -7.07
N HIS A 169 -6.67 -2.30 -5.75
CA HIS A 169 -7.93 -2.23 -5.01
C HIS A 169 -8.63 -0.89 -5.20
N SER A 170 -7.89 0.21 -5.09
CA SER A 170 -8.42 1.56 -5.28
C SER A 170 -9.00 1.78 -6.68
N LEU A 171 -8.29 1.32 -7.69
CA LEU A 171 -8.73 1.41 -9.09
C LEU A 171 -9.92 0.49 -9.38
N ASN A 172 -9.95 -0.70 -8.78
CA ASN A 172 -11.07 -1.64 -8.91
C ASN A 172 -12.34 -1.12 -8.24
N LEU A 173 -12.23 -0.48 -7.06
CA LEU A 173 -13.37 0.20 -6.44
C LEU A 173 -13.93 1.29 -7.36
N MET A 174 -13.08 2.09 -7.98
CA MET A 174 -13.53 3.11 -8.91
C MET A 174 -14.28 2.51 -10.11
N LYS A 175 -13.83 1.36 -10.65
CA LYS A 175 -14.52 0.67 -11.77
C LYS A 175 -15.92 0.18 -11.39
N GLN A 176 -16.12 -0.22 -10.12
CA GLN A 176 -17.40 -0.72 -9.62
C GLN A 176 -18.45 0.39 -9.41
N LEU A 177 -18.03 1.65 -9.36
CA LEU A 177 -18.93 2.77 -9.14
C LEU A 177 -19.70 3.12 -10.41
N GLN A 178 -21.00 3.37 -10.26
CA GLN A 178 -21.83 3.96 -11.30
C GLN A 178 -21.61 5.49 -11.40
N GLY A 179 -20.34 5.89 -11.52
CA GLY A 179 -19.97 7.28 -11.72
C GLY A 179 -20.16 7.73 -13.17
N ARG A 180 -20.12 9.06 -13.41
CA ARG A 180 -20.16 9.61 -14.76
C ARG A 180 -18.93 9.21 -15.58
N TYR A 181 -17.78 9.08 -14.91
CA TYR A 181 -16.49 8.81 -15.54
C TYR A 181 -15.94 7.47 -15.06
N SER A 182 -15.63 6.59 -16.00
CA SER A 182 -15.02 5.28 -15.77
C SER A 182 -13.85 5.09 -16.73
N PHE A 183 -12.81 4.37 -16.34
CA PHE A 183 -11.69 4.02 -17.23
C PHE A 183 -12.11 3.12 -18.39
N ASP A 184 -13.25 2.44 -18.28
CA ASP A 184 -13.83 1.62 -19.34
C ASP A 184 -14.64 2.45 -20.36
N SER A 185 -14.72 3.76 -20.19
CA SER A 185 -15.44 4.69 -21.06
C SER A 185 -14.51 5.76 -21.64
N GLU A 186 -14.81 6.26 -22.83
CA GLU A 186 -14.07 7.37 -23.48
C GLU A 186 -14.19 8.72 -22.74
N GLY A 187 -14.84 8.75 -21.57
CA GLY A 187 -15.17 9.98 -20.85
C GLY A 187 -14.01 10.60 -20.08
N ILE A 188 -12.99 9.83 -19.69
CA ILE A 188 -11.82 10.31 -18.95
C ILE A 188 -10.76 10.77 -19.96
N GLN A 189 -10.40 12.06 -19.88
CA GLN A 189 -9.34 12.66 -20.70
C GLN A 189 -8.15 13.08 -19.85
N ASN A 190 -8.39 13.45 -18.59
CA ASN A 190 -7.37 13.98 -17.70
C ASN A 190 -7.45 13.29 -16.32
N VAL A 191 -6.32 12.77 -15.86
CA VAL A 191 -6.16 12.22 -14.52
C VAL A 191 -5.06 13.00 -13.81
N ALA A 192 -5.30 13.44 -12.58
CA ALA A 192 -4.27 14.03 -11.73
C ALA A 192 -3.97 13.11 -10.55
N ILE A 193 -2.70 12.91 -10.26
CA ILE A 193 -2.20 12.18 -9.08
C ILE A 193 -1.43 13.17 -8.23
N CYS A 194 -1.89 13.37 -7.00
CA CYS A 194 -1.30 14.29 -6.04
C CYS A 194 -0.36 13.52 -5.12
N GLY A 195 0.94 13.76 -5.28
CA GLY A 195 2.04 13.05 -4.63
C GLY A 195 2.75 12.09 -5.59
N ALA A 196 4.05 12.29 -5.81
CA ALA A 196 4.94 11.45 -6.62
C ALA A 196 5.78 10.48 -5.77
N GLY A 197 5.32 10.17 -4.56
CA GLY A 197 5.87 9.11 -3.72
C GLY A 197 5.63 7.72 -4.33
N PRO A 198 6.00 6.63 -3.62
CA PRO A 198 5.86 5.26 -4.15
C PRO A 198 4.44 4.96 -4.63
N ALA A 199 3.42 5.31 -3.84
CA ALA A 199 2.02 5.10 -4.21
C ALA A 199 1.64 5.88 -5.48
N GLY A 200 2.03 7.17 -5.59
CA GLY A 200 1.73 7.97 -6.77
C GLY A 200 2.39 7.42 -8.03
N GLN A 201 3.63 6.94 -7.95
CA GLN A 201 4.32 6.27 -9.06
C GLN A 201 3.63 4.96 -9.45
N LEU A 202 3.19 4.15 -8.47
CA LEU A 202 2.44 2.92 -8.73
C LEU A 202 1.07 3.21 -9.36
N PHE A 203 0.34 4.24 -8.90
CA PHE A 203 -0.90 4.69 -9.55
C PHE A 203 -0.65 5.11 -11.00
N ALA A 204 0.38 5.92 -11.25
CA ALA A 204 0.69 6.40 -12.58
C ALA A 204 0.99 5.25 -13.54
N GLN A 205 1.82 4.29 -13.13
CA GLN A 205 2.13 3.11 -13.92
C GLN A 205 0.90 2.19 -14.10
N ALA A 206 0.13 1.92 -13.05
CA ALA A 206 -1.06 1.08 -13.12
C ALA A 206 -2.12 1.68 -14.07
N ILE A 207 -2.40 2.98 -13.97
CA ILE A 207 -3.34 3.68 -14.84
C ILE A 207 -2.85 3.62 -16.30
N ARG A 208 -1.56 3.84 -16.56
CA ARG A 208 -1.00 3.80 -17.91
C ARG A 208 -0.95 2.40 -18.48
N SER A 209 -0.32 1.45 -17.75
CA SER A 209 0.04 0.13 -18.27
C SER A 209 -1.02 -0.96 -18.04
N LEU A 210 -1.77 -0.89 -16.93
CA LEU A 210 -2.76 -1.92 -16.60
C LEU A 210 -4.18 -1.54 -17.07
N LEU A 211 -4.55 -0.25 -16.96
CA LEU A 211 -5.83 0.24 -17.47
C LEU A 211 -5.75 0.71 -18.92
N GLY A 212 -4.56 0.84 -19.51
CA GLY A 212 -4.36 1.27 -20.90
C GLY A 212 -4.80 2.71 -21.17
N PHE A 213 -4.81 3.56 -20.15
CA PHE A 213 -5.25 4.96 -20.28
C PHE A 213 -4.33 5.74 -21.22
N GLN A 214 -4.91 6.39 -22.23
CA GLN A 214 -4.19 7.15 -23.27
C GLN A 214 -4.33 8.66 -23.12
N GLY A 215 -5.15 9.14 -22.17
CA GLY A 215 -5.34 10.57 -21.92
C GLY A 215 -4.17 11.22 -21.17
N GLN A 216 -4.34 12.45 -20.78
CA GLN A 216 -3.32 13.16 -19.99
C GLN A 216 -3.28 12.64 -18.56
N LEU A 217 -2.10 12.21 -18.15
CA LEU A 217 -1.79 11.81 -16.79
C LEU A 217 -0.86 12.85 -16.18
N ILE A 218 -1.30 13.54 -15.13
CA ILE A 218 -0.57 14.63 -14.47
C ILE A 218 -0.15 14.15 -13.09
N LEU A 219 1.14 14.28 -12.77
CA LEU A 219 1.70 13.89 -11.47
C LEU A 219 2.25 15.12 -10.76
N THR A 220 1.80 15.38 -9.53
CA THR A 220 2.20 16.57 -8.77
C THR A 220 3.00 16.20 -7.53
N ASP A 221 4.06 16.94 -7.23
CA ASP A 221 4.85 16.80 -5.99
C ASP A 221 5.64 18.09 -5.73
N PRO A 222 5.93 18.46 -4.49
CA PRO A 222 6.84 19.56 -4.20
C PRO A 222 8.30 19.24 -4.58
N GLU A 223 8.68 17.95 -4.59
CA GLU A 223 10.07 17.52 -4.79
C GLU A 223 10.36 17.16 -6.26
N PRO A 224 11.21 17.95 -6.96
CA PRO A 224 11.47 17.73 -8.39
C PRO A 224 12.08 16.37 -8.70
N SER A 225 12.95 15.84 -7.84
CA SER A 225 13.59 14.53 -8.02
C SER A 225 12.57 13.38 -8.10
N LYS A 226 11.48 13.46 -7.34
CA LYS A 226 10.38 12.49 -7.40
C LYS A 226 9.58 12.62 -8.69
N LEU A 227 9.46 13.84 -9.22
CA LEU A 227 8.78 14.11 -10.49
C LEU A 227 9.59 13.63 -11.71
N ASP A 228 10.91 13.52 -11.61
CA ASP A 228 11.73 12.99 -12.72
C ASP A 228 11.36 11.55 -13.09
N MET A 229 10.82 10.78 -12.14
CA MET A 229 10.33 9.42 -12.38
C MET A 229 8.98 9.37 -13.11
N ALA A 230 8.27 10.49 -13.23
CA ALA A 230 6.99 10.57 -13.96
C ALA A 230 7.11 10.09 -15.42
N ARG A 231 8.31 10.16 -15.99
CA ARG A 231 8.60 9.72 -17.37
C ARG A 231 8.37 8.23 -17.58
N THR A 232 8.53 7.39 -16.55
CA THR A 232 8.31 5.93 -16.65
C THR A 232 6.85 5.57 -16.96
N SER A 233 5.92 6.45 -16.62
CA SER A 233 4.47 6.29 -16.87
C SER A 233 3.95 7.28 -17.91
N ASP A 234 4.82 8.01 -18.62
CA ASP A 234 4.43 9.09 -19.54
C ASP A 234 3.46 10.10 -18.88
N ALA A 235 3.75 10.44 -17.62
CA ALA A 235 3.01 11.44 -16.87
C ALA A 235 3.65 12.81 -16.99
N ILE A 236 2.82 13.84 -17.01
CA ILE A 236 3.24 15.24 -17.07
C ILE A 236 3.57 15.71 -15.63
N PRO A 237 4.81 16.06 -15.33
CA PRO A 237 5.17 16.53 -14.00
C PRO A 237 4.70 17.97 -13.77
N VAL A 238 4.15 18.23 -12.58
CA VAL A 238 3.78 19.57 -12.12
C VAL A 238 4.34 19.77 -10.70
N GLN A 239 5.27 20.70 -10.54
CA GLN A 239 5.87 20.98 -9.24
C GLN A 239 4.93 21.81 -8.36
N VAL A 240 4.64 21.31 -7.15
CA VAL A 240 3.92 22.06 -6.11
C VAL A 240 4.84 23.10 -5.51
N GLY A 241 4.39 24.35 -5.41
CA GLY A 241 5.23 25.46 -4.93
C GLY A 241 6.27 25.95 -5.93
N GLY A 242 6.19 25.54 -7.20
CA GLY A 242 6.98 26.08 -8.31
C GLY A 242 6.49 27.48 -8.75
N ASP A 243 6.99 27.93 -9.90
CA ASP A 243 6.67 29.28 -10.44
C ASP A 243 5.18 29.44 -10.82
N GLU A 244 4.51 28.35 -11.19
CA GLU A 244 3.08 28.32 -11.56
C GLU A 244 2.27 27.58 -10.47
N PRO A 245 1.17 28.16 -9.95
CA PRO A 245 0.27 27.46 -9.05
C PRO A 245 -0.29 26.18 -9.68
N VAL A 246 -0.42 25.09 -8.91
CA VAL A 246 -0.88 23.76 -9.40
C VAL A 246 -2.23 23.88 -10.14
N LEU A 247 -3.16 24.63 -9.59
CA LEU A 247 -4.47 24.83 -10.20
C LEU A 247 -4.38 25.49 -11.59
N ASP A 248 -3.50 26.46 -11.77
CA ASP A 248 -3.32 27.15 -13.04
C ASP A 248 -2.59 26.27 -14.06
N ALA A 249 -1.57 25.51 -13.62
CA ALA A 249 -0.91 24.51 -14.44
C ALA A 249 -1.92 23.47 -14.96
N ILE A 250 -2.76 22.93 -14.08
CA ILE A 250 -3.79 21.95 -14.48
C ILE A 250 -4.83 22.58 -15.42
N ARG A 251 -5.27 23.81 -15.17
CA ARG A 251 -6.18 24.51 -16.09
C ARG A 251 -5.56 24.69 -17.48
N ARG A 252 -4.30 25.08 -17.53
CA ARG A 252 -3.57 25.23 -18.79
C ARG A 252 -3.44 23.91 -19.54
N LEU A 253 -2.95 22.85 -18.85
CA LEU A 253 -2.73 21.52 -19.42
C LEU A 253 -4.04 20.91 -19.94
N THR A 254 -5.15 21.12 -19.24
CA THR A 254 -6.45 20.55 -19.57
C THR A 254 -7.34 21.47 -20.43
N ASN A 255 -6.83 22.61 -20.91
CA ASN A 255 -7.61 23.63 -21.60
C ASN A 255 -8.86 24.06 -20.81
N GLY A 256 -8.75 24.18 -19.49
CA GLY A 256 -9.83 24.52 -18.58
C GLY A 256 -10.84 23.40 -18.28
N ARG A 257 -10.67 22.21 -18.88
CA ARG A 257 -11.56 21.07 -18.66
C ARG A 257 -11.48 20.51 -17.24
N LEU A 258 -10.32 20.59 -16.58
CA LEU A 258 -9.98 19.96 -15.30
C LEU A 258 -9.93 18.43 -15.38
N CYS A 259 -9.71 17.75 -14.26
CA CYS A 259 -9.48 16.30 -14.22
C CYS A 259 -10.76 15.55 -13.85
N GLU A 260 -11.10 14.53 -14.63
CA GLU A 260 -12.22 13.63 -14.35
C GLU A 260 -11.93 12.71 -13.17
N VAL A 261 -10.65 12.37 -12.96
CA VAL A 261 -10.19 11.58 -11.83
C VAL A 261 -9.03 12.30 -11.15
N VAL A 262 -9.09 12.38 -9.84
CA VAL A 262 -8.01 12.93 -9.00
C VAL A 262 -7.69 11.95 -7.89
N VAL A 263 -6.42 11.57 -7.78
CA VAL A 263 -5.92 10.66 -6.75
C VAL A 263 -5.16 11.45 -5.69
N ASP A 264 -5.57 11.35 -4.43
CA ASP A 264 -4.77 11.76 -3.29
C ASP A 264 -3.85 10.63 -2.88
N ALA A 265 -2.62 10.62 -3.36
CA ALA A 265 -1.61 9.62 -3.03
C ALA A 265 -0.67 10.05 -1.89
N CYS A 266 -0.83 11.25 -1.33
CA CYS A 266 0.07 11.80 -0.31
C CYS A 266 -0.58 12.07 1.06
N GLY A 267 -1.89 12.30 1.11
CA GLY A 267 -2.62 12.67 2.35
C GLY A 267 -2.23 14.02 2.93
N ALA A 268 -1.48 14.87 2.19
CA ALA A 268 -0.97 16.13 2.69
C ALA A 268 -2.08 17.19 2.83
N PRO A 269 -2.23 17.85 4.03
CA PRO A 269 -3.29 18.85 4.23
C PRO A 269 -3.26 20.01 3.24
N ALA A 270 -2.07 20.48 2.85
CA ALA A 270 -1.90 21.58 1.91
C ALA A 270 -2.46 21.27 0.52
N MET A 271 -2.37 20.02 0.07
CA MET A 271 -2.89 19.58 -1.22
C MET A 271 -4.42 19.69 -1.29
N TRP A 272 -5.11 19.50 -0.18
CA TRP A 272 -6.57 19.55 -0.11
C TRP A 272 -7.15 20.95 -0.40
N GLN A 273 -6.37 22.01 -0.28
CA GLN A 273 -6.80 23.37 -0.65
C GLN A 273 -7.05 23.47 -2.16
N ASP A 274 -6.22 22.84 -2.96
CA ASP A 274 -6.33 22.85 -4.43
C ASP A 274 -7.16 21.68 -4.97
N PHE A 275 -7.30 20.60 -4.22
CA PHE A 275 -7.91 19.33 -4.64
C PHE A 275 -9.28 19.49 -5.26
N ALA A 276 -10.18 20.22 -4.58
CA ALA A 276 -11.49 20.50 -5.09
C ALA A 276 -11.47 21.45 -6.32
N GLY A 277 -10.42 22.27 -6.44
CA GLY A 277 -10.23 23.18 -7.57
C GLY A 277 -9.88 22.47 -8.88
N ILE A 278 -9.15 21.35 -8.81
CA ILE A 278 -8.65 20.63 -9.98
C ILE A 278 -9.59 19.54 -10.48
N ILE A 279 -10.56 19.11 -9.66
CA ILE A 279 -11.53 18.08 -10.05
C ILE A 279 -12.65 18.66 -10.94
N ARG A 280 -12.99 17.93 -11.99
CA ARG A 280 -14.11 18.26 -12.87
C ARG A 280 -15.46 18.02 -12.17
N LYS A 281 -16.51 18.73 -12.58
CA LYS A 281 -17.88 18.43 -12.11
C LYS A 281 -18.24 16.98 -12.38
N GLN A 282 -18.79 16.30 -11.37
CA GLN A 282 -19.09 14.87 -11.36
C GLN A 282 -17.84 13.97 -11.54
N GLY A 283 -16.64 14.52 -11.30
CA GLY A 283 -15.39 13.75 -11.28
C GLY A 283 -15.30 12.85 -10.05
N THR A 284 -14.32 11.94 -10.08
CA THR A 284 -14.05 10.99 -9.00
C THR A 284 -12.77 11.37 -8.29
N ALA A 285 -12.82 11.42 -6.96
CA ALA A 285 -11.69 11.64 -6.08
C ALA A 285 -11.36 10.32 -5.35
N ILE A 286 -10.16 9.79 -5.55
CA ILE A 286 -9.64 8.61 -4.83
C ILE A 286 -8.81 9.09 -3.65
N LEU A 287 -9.22 8.70 -2.44
CA LEU A 287 -8.57 9.04 -1.17
C LEU A 287 -7.71 7.86 -0.72
N TYR A 288 -6.44 7.84 -1.11
CA TYR A 288 -5.51 6.78 -0.80
C TYR A 288 -4.52 7.16 0.32
N GLY A 289 -3.84 8.30 0.20
CA GLY A 289 -2.85 8.74 1.17
C GLY A 289 -3.47 8.92 2.55
N PHE A 290 -2.81 8.43 3.60
CA PHE A 290 -3.27 8.65 4.97
C PHE A 290 -2.87 10.06 5.44
N GLY A 291 -3.85 10.86 5.91
CA GLY A 291 -3.63 12.22 6.40
C GLY A 291 -4.55 12.56 7.56
N ARG A 292 -4.02 13.27 8.58
CA ARG A 292 -4.76 13.59 9.80
C ARG A 292 -5.79 14.70 9.63
N GLU A 293 -5.50 15.67 8.79
CA GLU A 293 -6.32 16.87 8.61
C GLU A 293 -6.66 17.05 7.13
N ARG A 294 -7.57 16.21 6.64
CA ARG A 294 -8.09 16.36 5.28
C ARG A 294 -9.12 17.48 5.24
N GLY A 295 -8.79 18.52 4.50
CA GLY A 295 -9.72 19.58 4.17
C GLY A 295 -9.74 20.71 5.19
N GLY A 296 -9.23 21.85 4.78
CA GLY A 296 -9.58 23.12 5.41
C GLY A 296 -11.08 23.43 5.21
N ASN A 297 -11.58 24.42 5.93
CA ASN A 297 -12.95 24.89 5.80
C ASN A 297 -13.31 25.13 4.31
N GLY A 298 -14.34 24.44 3.83
CA GLY A 298 -14.88 24.62 2.49
C GLY A 298 -14.46 23.60 1.43
N THR A 299 -13.47 22.71 1.67
CA THR A 299 -13.08 21.70 0.66
C THR A 299 -14.23 20.72 0.37
N LEU A 300 -14.89 20.19 1.40
CA LEU A 300 -16.03 19.29 1.25
C LEU A 300 -17.20 19.99 0.57
N ASP A 301 -17.47 21.26 0.92
CA ASP A 301 -18.53 22.06 0.29
C ASP A 301 -18.26 22.27 -1.22
N GLN A 302 -16.98 22.48 -1.58
CA GLN A 302 -16.59 22.61 -2.99
C GLN A 302 -16.74 21.28 -3.74
N LEU A 303 -16.39 20.15 -3.14
CA LEU A 303 -16.61 18.81 -3.71
C LEU A 303 -18.09 18.51 -3.87
N GLN A 304 -18.92 18.86 -2.87
CA GLN A 304 -20.38 18.76 -2.94
C GLN A 304 -20.94 19.62 -4.06
N TRP A 305 -20.49 20.87 -4.18
CA TRP A 305 -20.91 21.78 -5.27
C TRP A 305 -20.58 21.24 -6.66
N ARG A 306 -19.49 20.46 -6.77
CA ARG A 306 -19.10 19.81 -8.02
C ARG A 306 -19.83 18.50 -8.26
N GLY A 307 -20.58 17.98 -7.29
CA GLY A 307 -21.20 16.65 -7.37
C GLY A 307 -20.15 15.55 -7.52
N ALA A 308 -18.99 15.71 -6.86
CA ALA A 308 -17.89 14.76 -6.97
C ALA A 308 -18.22 13.45 -6.25
N THR A 309 -17.73 12.32 -6.81
CA THR A 309 -17.74 11.01 -6.15
C THR A 309 -16.45 10.85 -5.35
N LEU A 310 -16.55 10.45 -4.08
CA LEU A 310 -15.40 10.17 -3.23
C LEU A 310 -15.25 8.66 -3.06
N VAL A 311 -14.07 8.15 -3.35
CA VAL A 311 -13.67 6.75 -3.16
C VAL A 311 -12.63 6.70 -2.07
N ALA A 312 -13.01 6.25 -0.89
CA ALA A 312 -12.08 5.97 0.20
C ALA A 312 -11.61 4.52 0.10
N THR A 313 -10.31 4.30 0.20
CA THR A 313 -9.70 2.98 0.02
C THR A 313 -8.85 2.59 1.23
N SER A 314 -8.78 1.31 1.54
CA SER A 314 -7.93 0.77 2.60
C SER A 314 -7.49 -0.64 2.26
N GLY A 315 -6.18 -0.89 2.38
CA GLY A 315 -5.55 -2.19 2.19
C GLY A 315 -5.65 -2.75 0.77
N ALA A 316 -5.02 -3.88 0.55
CA ALA A 316 -5.05 -4.63 -0.71
C ALA A 316 -6.24 -5.60 -0.73
N SER A 317 -7.46 -5.07 -0.59
CA SER A 317 -8.70 -5.85 -0.51
C SER A 317 -9.11 -6.37 -1.89
N GLY A 318 -9.56 -7.61 -1.94
CA GLY A 318 -10.00 -8.24 -3.18
C GLY A 318 -10.71 -9.57 -2.95
N PRO A 319 -11.16 -10.23 -4.04
CA PRO A 319 -11.70 -11.58 -3.98
C PRO A 319 -10.66 -12.58 -3.47
N ILE A 320 -11.17 -13.66 -2.90
CA ILE A 320 -10.40 -14.84 -2.53
C ILE A 320 -10.59 -15.86 -3.65
N ASP A 321 -9.50 -16.35 -4.21
CA ASP A 321 -9.51 -17.40 -5.24
C ASP A 321 -10.00 -18.74 -4.68
N PRO A 322 -10.42 -19.71 -5.53
CA PRO A 322 -10.91 -21.01 -5.06
C PRO A 322 -9.91 -21.80 -4.20
N ASP A 323 -8.62 -21.51 -4.30
CA ASP A 323 -7.57 -22.10 -3.45
C ASP A 323 -7.31 -21.32 -2.14
N GLY A 324 -8.17 -20.36 -1.81
CA GLY A 324 -8.09 -19.55 -0.59
C GLY A 324 -7.15 -18.36 -0.66
N ARG A 325 -6.42 -18.14 -1.76
CA ARG A 325 -5.42 -17.08 -1.89
C ARG A 325 -6.02 -15.75 -2.34
N PRO A 326 -5.37 -14.62 -2.00
CA PRO A 326 -5.84 -13.30 -2.39
C PRO A 326 -5.58 -13.04 -3.89
N ALA A 327 -6.67 -12.93 -4.68
CA ALA A 327 -6.60 -12.69 -6.11
C ALA A 327 -5.83 -11.40 -6.48
N ILE A 328 -6.00 -10.35 -5.66
CA ILE A 328 -5.35 -9.04 -5.89
C ILE A 328 -3.84 -9.10 -5.74
N TYR A 329 -3.31 -9.94 -4.83
CA TYR A 329 -1.87 -10.15 -4.70
C TYR A 329 -1.31 -10.89 -5.91
N ARG A 330 -2.04 -11.86 -6.46
CA ARG A 330 -1.65 -12.53 -7.70
C ARG A 330 -1.62 -11.58 -8.88
N GLU A 331 -2.63 -10.70 -8.99
CA GLU A 331 -2.69 -9.68 -10.04
C GLU A 331 -1.52 -8.70 -9.93
N ALA A 332 -1.23 -8.22 -8.72
CA ALA A 332 -0.14 -7.29 -8.46
C ALA A 332 1.23 -7.93 -8.74
N LEU A 333 1.46 -9.14 -8.21
CA LEU A 333 2.71 -9.87 -8.43
C LEU A 333 2.94 -10.17 -9.92
N ASP A 334 1.91 -10.66 -10.64
CA ASP A 334 1.99 -10.93 -12.09
C ASP A 334 2.30 -9.64 -12.88
N ALA A 335 1.78 -8.49 -12.46
CA ALA A 335 2.07 -7.22 -13.11
C ALA A 335 3.55 -6.81 -12.95
N ILE A 336 4.16 -7.07 -11.79
CA ILE A 336 5.58 -6.83 -11.53
C ILE A 336 6.44 -7.86 -12.30
N GLU A 337 6.15 -9.16 -12.17
CA GLU A 337 6.90 -10.24 -12.80
C GLU A 337 6.94 -10.12 -14.32
N ARG A 338 5.87 -9.62 -14.94
CA ARG A 338 5.80 -9.39 -16.41
C ARG A 338 6.35 -8.03 -16.84
N GLY A 339 6.87 -7.24 -15.91
CA GLY A 339 7.40 -5.91 -16.22
C GLY A 339 6.34 -4.92 -16.72
N ARG A 340 5.05 -5.12 -16.38
CA ARG A 340 4.00 -4.14 -16.67
C ARG A 340 4.01 -2.98 -15.66
N VAL A 341 4.51 -3.24 -14.47
CA VAL A 341 4.78 -2.24 -13.43
C VAL A 341 6.24 -2.41 -13.00
N HIS A 342 7.03 -1.35 -13.14
CA HIS A 342 8.45 -1.33 -12.80
C HIS A 342 8.64 -0.78 -11.40
N VAL A 343 9.15 -1.59 -10.49
CA VAL A 343 9.31 -1.23 -9.07
C VAL A 343 10.77 -1.05 -8.65
N HIS A 344 11.71 -1.53 -9.47
CA HIS A 344 13.14 -1.50 -9.16
C HIS A 344 13.63 -0.10 -8.77
N ASP A 345 13.35 0.89 -9.61
CA ASP A 345 13.81 2.27 -9.43
C ASP A 345 13.06 3.01 -8.32
N LEU A 346 11.94 2.46 -7.83
CA LEU A 346 11.22 3.01 -6.68
C LEU A 346 11.98 2.73 -5.37
N ILE A 347 12.77 1.65 -5.31
CA ILE A 347 13.50 1.20 -4.13
C ILE A 347 14.82 1.96 -4.05
N THR A 348 14.83 3.07 -3.32
CA THR A 348 15.98 3.96 -3.21
C THR A 348 16.88 3.63 -2.02
N HIS A 349 16.34 3.00 -0.98
CA HIS A 349 17.07 2.70 0.26
C HIS A 349 16.92 1.23 0.65
N ARG A 350 18.05 0.61 1.01
CA ARG A 350 18.11 -0.78 1.49
C ARG A 350 18.74 -0.80 2.87
N TYR A 351 18.08 -1.47 3.81
CA TYR A 351 18.51 -1.63 5.19
C TYR A 351 18.79 -3.13 5.41
N ASN A 352 20.05 -3.46 5.70
CA ASN A 352 20.53 -4.84 5.65
C ASN A 352 20.58 -5.53 7.01
N SER A 353 20.12 -4.88 8.06
CA SER A 353 20.00 -5.45 9.41
C SER A 353 18.82 -4.84 10.16
N LEU A 354 18.30 -5.57 11.14
CA LEU A 354 17.23 -5.09 12.03
C LEU A 354 17.63 -3.84 12.81
N ASP A 355 18.93 -3.65 13.10
CA ASP A 355 19.46 -2.49 13.81
C ASP A 355 19.32 -1.19 13.00
N GLN A 356 19.20 -1.28 11.68
CA GLN A 356 19.01 -0.11 10.81
C GLN A 356 17.54 0.33 10.69
N LEU A 357 16.60 -0.40 11.30
CA LEU A 357 15.17 -0.06 11.21
C LEU A 357 14.79 1.22 11.96
N ASP A 358 15.55 1.62 12.96
CA ASP A 358 15.36 2.91 13.63
C ASP A 358 15.65 4.07 12.66
N ASP A 359 16.71 3.96 11.87
CA ASP A 359 17.03 4.91 10.80
C ASP A 359 15.97 4.87 9.69
N ALA A 360 15.52 3.67 9.30
CA ALA A 360 14.51 3.48 8.26
C ALA A 360 13.17 4.15 8.61
N LEU A 361 12.67 3.92 9.82
CA LEU A 361 11.40 4.45 10.30
C LEU A 361 11.50 5.90 10.78
N GLY A 362 12.71 6.31 11.18
CA GLY A 362 13.04 7.70 11.54
C GLY A 362 13.29 8.61 10.36
N SER A 363 13.49 8.07 9.15
CA SER A 363 13.85 8.84 7.95
C SER A 363 12.83 9.94 7.64
N ASP A 364 13.33 11.05 7.09
CA ASP A 364 12.50 12.17 6.69
C ASP A 364 11.82 11.87 5.34
N PRO A 365 10.49 11.77 5.27
CA PRO A 365 9.78 11.53 4.02
C PRO A 365 9.92 12.70 3.01
N THR A 366 10.40 13.87 3.48
CA THR A 366 10.70 15.03 2.63
C THR A 366 12.11 15.01 2.06
N ASP A 367 12.95 14.02 2.43
CA ASP A 367 14.26 13.87 1.79
C ASP A 367 14.09 13.61 0.29
N ALA A 368 14.68 14.49 -0.51
CA ALA A 368 14.65 14.43 -1.97
C ALA A 368 15.15 13.10 -2.55
N LYS A 369 16.02 12.39 -1.84
CA LYS A 369 16.60 11.11 -2.26
C LYS A 369 15.79 9.91 -1.80
N TYR A 370 14.85 10.09 -0.87
CA TYR A 370 14.05 9.01 -0.33
C TYR A 370 12.75 8.84 -1.09
N LEU A 371 12.56 7.68 -1.68
CA LEU A 371 11.29 7.29 -2.27
C LEU A 371 10.71 6.08 -1.53
N LYS A 372 11.40 4.94 -1.55
CA LYS A 372 11.01 3.72 -0.86
C LYS A 372 12.20 3.06 -0.16
N GLY A 373 12.03 2.73 1.11
CA GLY A 373 12.94 1.88 1.87
C GLY A 373 12.50 0.43 1.87
N VAL A 374 13.45 -0.48 1.86
CA VAL A 374 13.21 -1.92 2.02
C VAL A 374 14.23 -2.48 2.99
N PHE A 375 13.76 -3.18 4.03
CA PHE A 375 14.60 -4.05 4.84
C PHE A 375 14.92 -5.31 4.04
N VAL A 376 16.20 -5.66 3.93
CA VAL A 376 16.67 -6.86 3.27
C VAL A 376 17.41 -7.70 4.30
N ASN A 377 16.88 -8.87 4.61
CA ASN A 377 17.50 -9.76 5.58
C ASN A 377 18.70 -10.46 4.95
N SER A 378 19.88 -9.91 5.18
CA SER A 378 21.14 -10.48 4.69
C SER A 378 21.77 -11.53 5.63
N GLU A 379 21.17 -11.76 6.79
CA GLU A 379 21.63 -12.75 7.74
C GLU A 379 21.17 -14.15 7.28
N SER A 380 22.14 -14.99 6.89
CA SER A 380 21.96 -16.38 6.43
C SER A 380 22.01 -17.36 7.58
#